data_2c392a322b1d221e2e8a58d26e74df2a
#
_entry.id   2c392a322b1d221e2e8a58d26e74df2a
#
_cell.length_a   1.000
_cell.length_b   1.000
_cell.length_c   1.000
_cell.angle_alpha   90.00
_cell.angle_beta   90.00
_cell.angle_gamma   90.00
#
_symmetry.space_group_name_H-M   'P 1'
#
loop_
_entity.id
_entity.type
_entity.pdbx_description
1 polymer ?
#
loop_
_entity_poly.entity_id
_entity_poly.type
_entity_poly.pdbx_seq_one_letter_code
_entity_poly.pdbx_strand_id
1 'polypeptide(L)'
;VVEVGAGVKDLKVGDRVALEPGKTCGHCEHCKEGKYNLCEDVIFFATPPVDGVFQEYVAHEAGLCFRLPDNMSTMEGALIEPLAVGMHAANQGGAHLGQTAVVTGAGCIGLCTLLSLRAMGVSKIIVVDIMQKRLDKALELGADYVINGKEEDTVARIRELTGGKGADLGIETAGSQITASQLIQAAKKGSTIVFVGYSASGEMTLPIGMALDKELNFKTVFRYRNIYPMAIEAVSSGRINIKNIVTDYFELDDIKNALDSCVNNKAEIVKGVIKVC
;
A
#
# COMPACT_ATOMS: atom_id res chain seq x y z
N VAL A 1 -23.98 3.06 6.28
CA VAL A 1 -24.70 2.12 7.18
C VAL A 1 -26.18 2.26 6.91
N VAL A 2 -26.85 1.18 6.57
CA VAL A 2 -28.31 1.13 6.28
C VAL A 2 -29.08 0.41 7.39
N GLU A 3 -28.40 -0.48 8.12
CA GLU A 3 -28.97 -1.22 9.26
C GLU A 3 -27.88 -1.50 10.28
N VAL A 4 -28.24 -1.59 11.55
CA VAL A 4 -27.34 -1.95 12.66
C VAL A 4 -27.96 -3.05 13.52
N GLY A 5 -27.17 -4.02 13.93
CA GLY A 5 -27.58 -5.06 14.87
C GLY A 5 -27.86 -4.49 16.27
N ALA A 6 -28.71 -5.15 17.05
CA ALA A 6 -29.16 -4.68 18.37
C ALA A 6 -28.04 -4.45 19.39
N GLY A 7 -26.87 -5.07 19.20
CA GLY A 7 -25.69 -4.90 20.08
C GLY A 7 -24.75 -3.77 19.69
N VAL A 8 -24.94 -3.13 18.54
CA VAL A 8 -24.07 -2.07 18.03
C VAL A 8 -24.36 -0.76 18.74
N LYS A 9 -23.32 -0.13 19.31
CA LYS A 9 -23.44 1.12 20.08
C LYS A 9 -22.80 2.32 19.39
N ASP A 10 -21.77 2.08 18.60
CA ASP A 10 -20.87 3.12 18.08
C ASP A 10 -21.17 3.55 16.65
N LEU A 11 -22.10 2.84 15.98
CA LEU A 11 -22.57 3.15 14.64
C LEU A 11 -24.09 3.30 14.61
N LYS A 12 -24.55 4.13 13.67
CA LYS A 12 -25.99 4.35 13.42
C LYS A 12 -26.26 4.37 11.92
N VAL A 13 -27.53 4.16 11.57
CA VAL A 13 -28.00 4.33 10.19
C VAL A 13 -27.68 5.74 9.70
N GLY A 14 -27.15 5.84 8.49
CA GLY A 14 -26.67 7.07 7.87
C GLY A 14 -25.19 7.36 8.07
N ASP A 15 -24.49 6.67 8.98
CA ASP A 15 -23.04 6.82 9.09
C ASP A 15 -22.34 6.33 7.81
N ARG A 16 -21.37 7.11 7.32
CA ARG A 16 -20.46 6.71 6.25
C ARG A 16 -19.24 6.04 6.87
N VAL A 17 -18.84 4.89 6.35
CA VAL A 17 -17.76 4.08 6.95
C VAL A 17 -16.79 3.55 5.90
N ALA A 18 -15.54 3.37 6.29
CA ALA A 18 -14.58 2.52 5.60
C ALA A 18 -14.58 1.13 6.27
N LEU A 19 -14.55 0.07 5.48
CA LEU A 19 -14.54 -1.31 5.97
C LEU A 19 -13.12 -1.86 6.00
N GLU A 20 -12.67 -2.36 7.15
CA GLU A 20 -11.46 -3.18 7.22
C GLU A 20 -11.85 -4.63 6.90
N PRO A 21 -11.35 -5.20 5.76
CA PRO A 21 -11.93 -6.41 5.18
C PRO A 21 -11.64 -7.71 5.93
N GLY A 22 -10.76 -7.69 6.93
CA GLY A 22 -10.27 -8.90 7.60
C GLY A 22 -10.93 -9.18 8.94
N LYS A 23 -11.95 -10.07 8.97
CA LYS A 23 -12.51 -10.59 10.23
C LYS A 23 -11.58 -11.64 10.84
N THR A 24 -11.17 -11.45 12.09
CA THR A 24 -10.24 -12.32 12.80
C THR A 24 -10.90 -13.05 13.98
N CYS A 25 -10.29 -14.11 14.51
CA CYS A 25 -10.89 -14.87 15.60
C CYS A 25 -10.93 -14.09 16.95
N GLY A 26 -10.09 -13.08 17.12
CA GLY A 26 -10.05 -12.26 18.35
C GLY A 26 -9.38 -12.91 19.56
N HIS A 27 -9.09 -14.23 19.53
CA HIS A 27 -8.65 -14.96 20.73
C HIS A 27 -7.32 -15.72 20.58
N CYS A 28 -6.79 -15.90 19.36
CA CYS A 28 -5.46 -16.50 19.17
C CYS A 28 -4.35 -15.58 19.69
N GLU A 29 -3.14 -16.11 19.81
CA GLU A 29 -1.96 -15.37 20.26
C GLU A 29 -1.75 -14.08 19.47
N HIS A 30 -1.75 -14.19 18.13
CA HIS A 30 -1.57 -13.03 17.24
C HIS A 30 -2.64 -11.95 17.43
N CYS A 31 -3.91 -12.33 17.59
CA CYS A 31 -4.97 -11.38 17.86
C CYS A 31 -4.78 -10.67 19.20
N LYS A 32 -4.42 -11.41 20.25
CA LYS A 32 -4.17 -10.85 21.58
C LYS A 32 -2.97 -9.92 21.64
N GLU A 33 -1.95 -10.16 20.80
CA GLU A 33 -0.79 -9.29 20.65
C GLU A 33 -1.03 -8.08 19.74
N GLY A 34 -2.23 -7.91 19.20
CA GLY A 34 -2.54 -6.85 18.21
C GLY A 34 -1.94 -7.09 16.83
N LYS A 35 -1.42 -8.29 16.56
CA LYS A 35 -0.91 -8.73 15.27
C LYS A 35 -1.97 -9.49 14.48
N TYR A 36 -3.21 -9.02 14.53
CA TYR A 36 -4.38 -9.73 14.03
C TYR A 36 -4.36 -10.01 12.51
N ASN A 37 -3.57 -9.28 11.73
CA ASN A 37 -3.31 -9.59 10.33
C ASN A 37 -2.65 -10.97 10.12
N LEU A 38 -2.04 -11.55 11.16
CA LEU A 38 -1.42 -12.88 11.18
C LEU A 38 -2.33 -13.97 11.77
N CYS A 39 -3.59 -13.65 12.03
CA CYS A 39 -4.56 -14.63 12.50
C CYS A 39 -4.75 -15.75 11.46
N GLU A 40 -4.60 -17.02 11.89
CA GLU A 40 -4.74 -18.17 10.98
C GLU A 40 -6.19 -18.38 10.51
N ASP A 41 -7.16 -17.97 11.36
CA ASP A 41 -8.60 -18.08 11.09
C ASP A 41 -9.18 -16.81 10.42
N VAL A 42 -8.33 -15.96 9.82
CA VAL A 42 -8.82 -14.71 9.22
C VAL A 42 -9.72 -15.00 8.01
N ILE A 43 -10.93 -14.43 8.04
CA ILE A 43 -11.86 -14.39 6.91
C ILE A 43 -11.68 -13.03 6.26
N PHE A 44 -11.17 -13.01 5.02
CA PHE A 44 -10.82 -11.76 4.35
C PHE A 44 -11.60 -11.61 3.05
N PHE A 45 -12.33 -10.51 2.89
CA PHE A 45 -13.08 -10.22 1.67
C PHE A 45 -12.21 -10.32 0.41
N ALA A 46 -12.81 -10.81 -0.69
CA ALA A 46 -12.16 -11.00 -1.99
C ALA A 46 -10.91 -11.91 -1.95
N THR A 47 -10.80 -12.77 -0.93
CA THR A 47 -9.78 -13.82 -0.86
C THR A 47 -10.49 -15.17 -0.92
N PRO A 48 -10.46 -15.89 -2.06
CA PRO A 48 -11.20 -17.16 -2.21
C PRO A 48 -10.94 -18.12 -1.06
N PRO A 49 -11.98 -18.82 -0.55
CA PRO A 49 -13.35 -18.88 -1.09
C PRO A 49 -14.29 -17.76 -0.61
N VAL A 50 -13.78 -16.69 0.01
CA VAL A 50 -14.59 -15.59 0.56
C VAL A 50 -14.91 -14.57 -0.54
N ASP A 51 -16.19 -14.25 -0.69
CA ASP A 51 -16.64 -13.23 -1.64
C ASP A 51 -16.13 -11.83 -1.29
N GLY A 52 -16.07 -10.96 -2.31
CA GLY A 52 -15.71 -9.55 -2.17
C GLY A 52 -16.92 -8.64 -1.92
N VAL A 53 -16.67 -7.34 -2.02
CA VAL A 53 -17.66 -6.28 -1.73
C VAL A 53 -18.14 -5.54 -2.98
N PHE A 54 -18.00 -6.10 -4.18
CA PHE A 54 -18.65 -5.59 -5.39
C PHE A 54 -20.13 -5.98 -5.40
N GLN A 55 -20.89 -5.39 -4.48
CA GLN A 55 -22.30 -5.64 -4.24
C GLN A 55 -22.93 -4.42 -3.54
N GLU A 56 -24.24 -4.26 -3.68
CA GLU A 56 -24.98 -3.09 -3.12
C GLU A 56 -24.99 -3.10 -1.58
N TYR A 57 -25.07 -4.27 -0.96
CA TYR A 57 -25.13 -4.43 0.48
C TYR A 57 -24.19 -5.51 0.97
N VAL A 58 -23.54 -5.25 2.09
CA VAL A 58 -22.67 -6.21 2.78
C VAL A 58 -22.92 -6.15 4.28
N ALA A 59 -22.99 -7.31 4.92
CA ALA A 59 -23.01 -7.41 6.38
C ALA A 59 -21.58 -7.56 6.92
N HIS A 60 -21.20 -6.72 7.87
CA HIS A 60 -19.86 -6.73 8.44
C HIS A 60 -19.86 -6.45 9.94
N GLU A 61 -18.78 -6.81 10.64
CA GLU A 61 -18.63 -6.53 12.06
C GLU A 61 -18.46 -5.04 12.32
N ALA A 62 -19.25 -4.49 13.25
CA ALA A 62 -19.23 -3.06 13.55
C ALA A 62 -17.84 -2.56 13.97
N GLY A 63 -17.04 -3.38 14.68
CA GLY A 63 -15.68 -3.06 15.09
C GLY A 63 -14.67 -2.93 13.94
N LEU A 64 -15.03 -3.38 12.73
CA LEU A 64 -14.24 -3.26 11.51
C LEU A 64 -14.82 -2.22 10.53
N CYS A 65 -15.83 -1.44 10.98
CA CYS A 65 -16.44 -0.35 10.24
C CYS A 65 -16.01 0.98 10.85
N PHE A 66 -15.10 1.67 10.20
CA PHE A 66 -14.53 2.93 10.69
C PHE A 66 -15.28 4.13 10.12
N ARG A 67 -15.85 4.96 11.01
CA ARG A 67 -16.61 6.14 10.58
C ARG A 67 -15.73 7.13 9.82
N LEU A 68 -16.24 7.61 8.69
CA LEU A 68 -15.61 8.66 7.90
C LEU A 68 -16.04 10.04 8.42
N PRO A 69 -15.10 10.98 8.61
CA PRO A 69 -15.41 12.39 8.85
C PRO A 69 -16.21 13.01 7.70
N ASP A 70 -16.92 14.10 7.98
CA ASP A 70 -17.81 14.75 7.01
C ASP A 70 -17.06 15.30 5.78
N ASN A 71 -15.81 15.66 5.92
CA ASN A 71 -14.94 16.17 4.87
C ASN A 71 -14.27 15.08 4.00
N MET A 72 -14.51 13.81 4.28
CA MET A 72 -14.06 12.70 3.44
C MET A 72 -15.20 12.13 2.58
N SER A 73 -14.91 11.81 1.34
CA SER A 73 -15.83 11.08 0.46
C SER A 73 -15.80 9.57 0.72
N THR A 74 -16.84 8.84 0.27
CA THR A 74 -16.85 7.37 0.30
C THR A 74 -15.77 6.75 -0.58
N MET A 75 -15.40 7.43 -1.68
CA MET A 75 -14.26 7.03 -2.51
C MET A 75 -12.93 7.07 -1.72
N GLU A 76 -12.69 8.15 -1.00
CA GLU A 76 -11.51 8.24 -0.11
C GLU A 76 -11.57 7.16 0.98
N GLY A 77 -12.76 6.86 1.49
CA GLY A 77 -12.98 5.74 2.40
C GLY A 77 -12.61 4.38 1.81
N ALA A 78 -12.94 4.13 0.55
CA ALA A 78 -12.55 2.91 -0.15
C ALA A 78 -11.04 2.80 -0.39
N LEU A 79 -10.35 3.93 -0.48
CA LEU A 79 -8.90 3.98 -0.67
C LEU A 79 -8.09 3.83 0.64
N ILE A 80 -8.75 3.83 1.79
CA ILE A 80 -8.08 3.58 3.08
C ILE A 80 -7.45 2.19 3.11
N GLU A 81 -8.08 1.20 2.49
CA GLU A 81 -7.54 -0.17 2.44
C GLU A 81 -6.16 -0.24 1.78
N PRO A 82 -5.94 0.18 0.52
CA PRO A 82 -4.61 0.16 -0.08
C PRO A 82 -3.64 1.15 0.58
N LEU A 83 -4.12 2.27 1.11
CA LEU A 83 -3.30 3.20 1.89
C LEU A 83 -2.77 2.53 3.15
N ALA A 84 -3.58 1.71 3.83
CA ALA A 84 -3.17 1.00 5.03
C ALA A 84 -2.00 0.04 4.76
N VAL A 85 -1.93 -0.60 3.58
CA VAL A 85 -0.77 -1.39 3.17
C VAL A 85 0.48 -0.52 3.06
N GLY A 86 0.40 0.62 2.36
CA GLY A 86 1.52 1.54 2.20
C GLY A 86 2.02 2.13 3.53
N MET A 87 1.10 2.52 4.41
CA MET A 87 1.43 3.01 5.76
C MET A 87 2.06 1.92 6.63
N HIS A 88 1.54 0.68 6.54
CA HIS A 88 2.12 -0.45 7.26
C HIS A 88 3.53 -0.77 6.78
N ALA A 89 3.78 -0.70 5.47
CA ALA A 89 5.11 -0.87 4.89
C ALA A 89 6.09 0.19 5.39
N ALA A 90 5.69 1.46 5.41
CA ALA A 90 6.50 2.56 5.94
C ALA A 90 6.80 2.38 7.45
N ASN A 91 5.79 1.97 8.24
CA ASN A 91 5.95 1.66 9.67
C ASN A 91 6.92 0.49 9.90
N GLN A 92 6.77 -0.60 9.15
CA GLN A 92 7.69 -1.74 9.22
C GLN A 92 9.12 -1.34 8.86
N GLY A 93 9.29 -0.45 7.90
CA GLY A 93 10.58 0.10 7.49
C GLY A 93 11.20 1.07 8.50
N GLY A 94 10.46 1.51 9.50
CA GLY A 94 10.89 2.54 10.43
C GLY A 94 11.10 3.89 9.76
N ALA A 95 10.18 4.28 8.87
CA ALA A 95 10.26 5.54 8.12
C ALA A 95 10.26 6.76 9.06
N HIS A 96 11.20 7.68 8.86
CA HIS A 96 11.34 8.89 9.67
C HIS A 96 12.08 10.03 8.93
N LEU A 97 12.06 11.21 9.53
CA LEU A 97 12.76 12.39 9.03
C LEU A 97 14.27 12.13 8.88
N GLY A 98 14.86 12.64 7.81
CA GLY A 98 16.30 12.55 7.52
C GLY A 98 16.67 11.38 6.62
N GLN A 99 15.81 10.39 6.44
CA GLN A 99 16.06 9.24 5.57
C GLN A 99 15.93 9.57 4.08
N THR A 100 16.67 8.80 3.28
CA THR A 100 16.42 8.61 1.84
C THR A 100 15.77 7.24 1.64
N ALA A 101 14.56 7.22 1.09
CA ALA A 101 13.84 6.00 0.77
C ALA A 101 13.78 5.75 -0.75
N VAL A 102 13.83 4.48 -1.15
CA VAL A 102 13.58 4.02 -2.51
C VAL A 102 12.35 3.12 -2.51
N VAL A 103 11.38 3.42 -3.36
CA VAL A 103 10.20 2.59 -3.60
C VAL A 103 10.30 2.02 -5.01
N THR A 104 10.28 0.70 -5.13
CA THR A 104 10.23 0.03 -6.45
C THR A 104 8.81 -0.41 -6.77
N GLY A 105 8.34 -0.04 -7.95
CA GLY A 105 6.94 -0.13 -8.39
C GLY A 105 6.14 1.12 -8.06
N ALA A 106 5.63 1.79 -9.08
CA ALA A 106 4.73 2.95 -8.99
C ALA A 106 3.26 2.57 -9.29
N GLY A 107 2.87 1.35 -8.93
CA GLY A 107 1.48 0.91 -8.91
C GLY A 107 0.73 1.48 -7.69
N CYS A 108 -0.51 1.08 -7.50
CA CYS A 108 -1.37 1.56 -6.40
C CYS A 108 -0.65 1.49 -5.03
N ILE A 109 -0.06 0.35 -4.68
CA ILE A 109 0.62 0.18 -3.38
C ILE A 109 1.90 1.01 -3.28
N GLY A 110 2.69 1.09 -4.37
CA GLY A 110 3.89 1.95 -4.39
C GLY A 110 3.56 3.43 -4.21
N LEU A 111 2.50 3.92 -4.85
CA LEU A 111 2.04 5.31 -4.67
C LEU A 111 1.44 5.55 -3.28
N CYS A 112 0.70 4.60 -2.70
CA CYS A 112 0.26 4.67 -1.31
C CYS A 112 1.46 4.71 -0.34
N THR A 113 2.51 3.93 -0.64
CA THR A 113 3.76 3.94 0.14
C THR A 113 4.47 5.28 0.03
N LEU A 114 4.59 5.85 -1.18
CA LEU A 114 5.14 7.19 -1.40
C LEU A 114 4.43 8.25 -0.55
N LEU A 115 3.09 8.29 -0.62
CA LEU A 115 2.28 9.23 0.17
C LEU A 115 2.49 9.04 1.68
N SER A 116 2.60 7.80 2.14
CA SER A 116 2.85 7.46 3.54
C SER A 116 4.22 7.93 4.00
N LEU A 117 5.27 7.67 3.22
CA LEU A 117 6.63 8.13 3.48
C LEU A 117 6.71 9.66 3.58
N ARG A 118 6.02 10.38 2.66
CA ARG A 118 5.92 11.85 2.72
C ARG A 118 5.25 12.31 4.02
N ALA A 119 4.11 11.72 4.35
CA ALA A 119 3.37 12.08 5.57
C ALA A 119 4.18 11.81 6.86
N MET A 120 5.07 10.82 6.84
CA MET A 120 5.99 10.49 7.94
C MET A 120 7.28 11.34 7.95
N GLY A 121 7.45 12.23 6.96
CA GLY A 121 8.56 13.18 6.93
C GLY A 121 9.86 12.64 6.33
N VAL A 122 9.83 11.54 5.57
CA VAL A 122 11.02 11.05 4.84
C VAL A 122 11.53 12.15 3.93
N SER A 123 12.83 12.46 4.03
CA SER A 123 13.41 13.67 3.44
C SER A 123 13.64 13.58 1.93
N LYS A 124 13.93 12.39 1.43
CA LYS A 124 14.12 12.13 -0.01
C LYS A 124 13.46 10.81 -0.38
N ILE A 125 12.62 10.84 -1.39
CA ILE A 125 11.92 9.66 -1.89
C ILE A 125 12.21 9.51 -3.38
N ILE A 126 12.78 8.35 -3.74
CA ILE A 126 13.10 7.95 -5.11
C ILE A 126 12.11 6.84 -5.48
N VAL A 127 11.39 7.00 -6.58
CA VAL A 127 10.45 5.97 -7.08
C VAL A 127 10.98 5.37 -8.37
N VAL A 128 10.98 4.04 -8.46
CA VAL A 128 11.45 3.28 -9.61
C VAL A 128 10.29 2.53 -10.25
N ASP A 129 10.10 2.67 -11.54
CA ASP A 129 9.15 1.88 -12.34
C ASP A 129 9.66 1.74 -13.77
N ILE A 130 8.98 0.96 -14.59
CA ILE A 130 9.27 0.79 -16.02
C ILE A 130 8.25 1.49 -16.92
N MET A 131 7.24 2.13 -16.33
CA MET A 131 6.12 2.78 -17.02
C MET A 131 6.18 4.29 -16.75
N GLN A 132 6.52 5.07 -17.79
CA GLN A 132 6.73 6.52 -17.64
C GLN A 132 5.52 7.22 -17.02
N LYS A 133 4.31 6.92 -17.46
CA LYS A 133 3.08 7.53 -16.92
C LYS A 133 2.89 7.33 -15.41
N ARG A 134 3.33 6.19 -14.88
CA ARG A 134 3.33 5.92 -13.44
C ARG A 134 4.40 6.71 -12.70
N LEU A 135 5.55 6.91 -13.34
CA LEU A 135 6.62 7.76 -12.80
C LEU A 135 6.19 9.22 -12.77
N ASP A 136 5.51 9.71 -13.82
CA ASP A 136 4.95 11.05 -13.86
C ASP A 136 3.93 11.25 -12.72
N LYS A 137 3.07 10.24 -12.48
CA LYS A 137 2.14 10.23 -11.34
C LYS A 137 2.88 10.24 -10.00
N ALA A 138 3.99 9.52 -9.86
CA ALA A 138 4.80 9.55 -8.65
C ALA A 138 5.40 10.95 -8.39
N LEU A 139 5.86 11.66 -9.43
CA LEU A 139 6.30 13.05 -9.31
C LEU A 139 5.17 13.97 -8.87
N GLU A 140 3.99 13.85 -9.48
CA GLU A 140 2.78 14.61 -9.10
C GLU A 140 2.43 14.42 -7.61
N LEU A 141 2.61 13.19 -7.11
CA LEU A 141 2.33 12.82 -5.72
C LEU A 141 3.49 13.13 -4.74
N GLY A 142 4.56 13.73 -5.23
CA GLY A 142 5.63 14.26 -4.40
C GLY A 142 6.86 13.37 -4.28
N ALA A 143 7.15 12.48 -5.22
CA ALA A 143 8.47 11.87 -5.32
C ALA A 143 9.52 12.96 -5.64
N ASP A 144 10.69 12.90 -5.01
CA ASP A 144 11.78 13.85 -5.30
C ASP A 144 12.50 13.50 -6.60
N TYR A 145 12.59 12.20 -6.89
CA TYR A 145 13.19 11.65 -8.10
C TYR A 145 12.44 10.41 -8.56
N VAL A 146 12.45 10.20 -9.85
CA VAL A 146 11.96 8.96 -10.46
C VAL A 146 13.03 8.37 -11.35
N ILE A 147 13.01 7.05 -11.51
CA ILE A 147 13.95 6.29 -12.32
C ILE A 147 13.16 5.34 -13.22
N ASN A 148 13.34 5.48 -14.53
CA ASN A 148 12.79 4.54 -15.50
C ASN A 148 13.79 3.38 -15.67
N GLY A 149 13.51 2.25 -15.04
CA GLY A 149 14.38 1.07 -15.06
C GLY A 149 14.54 0.39 -16.42
N LYS A 150 13.83 0.85 -17.48
CA LYS A 150 14.07 0.46 -18.88
C LYS A 150 15.09 1.35 -19.59
N GLU A 151 15.27 2.57 -19.10
CA GLU A 151 16.04 3.60 -19.81
C GLU A 151 17.39 3.86 -19.16
N GLU A 152 17.52 3.58 -17.85
CA GLU A 152 18.74 3.85 -17.11
C GLU A 152 19.08 2.75 -16.09
N ASP A 153 20.35 2.68 -15.69
CA ASP A 153 20.81 1.78 -14.62
C ASP A 153 20.27 2.26 -13.27
N THR A 154 19.26 1.58 -12.77
CA THR A 154 18.60 1.88 -11.51
C THR A 154 19.56 1.97 -10.33
N VAL A 155 20.52 1.03 -10.22
CA VAL A 155 21.46 0.96 -9.08
C VAL A 155 22.46 2.11 -9.14
N ALA A 156 23.02 2.37 -10.32
CA ALA A 156 23.95 3.48 -10.53
C ALA A 156 23.27 4.83 -10.23
N ARG A 157 22.04 4.99 -10.71
CA ARG A 157 21.27 6.24 -10.50
C ARG A 157 20.90 6.46 -9.03
N ILE A 158 20.45 5.43 -8.31
CA ILE A 158 20.20 5.54 -6.86
C ILE A 158 21.48 5.94 -6.13
N ARG A 159 22.61 5.32 -6.46
CA ARG A 159 23.90 5.67 -5.85
C ARG A 159 24.31 7.10 -6.11
N GLU A 160 24.17 7.58 -7.33
CA GLU A 160 24.39 8.99 -7.68
C GLU A 160 23.54 9.93 -6.83
N LEU A 161 22.22 9.69 -6.79
CA LEU A 161 21.26 10.52 -6.04
C LEU A 161 21.48 10.51 -4.52
N THR A 162 22.20 9.50 -4.02
CA THR A 162 22.54 9.31 -2.60
C THR A 162 24.01 9.64 -2.27
N GLY A 163 24.74 10.25 -3.22
CA GLY A 163 26.16 10.57 -3.04
C GLY A 163 27.03 9.34 -2.77
N GLY A 164 26.74 8.22 -3.40
CA GLY A 164 27.43 6.95 -3.27
C GLY A 164 27.08 6.11 -2.03
N LYS A 165 26.32 6.68 -1.08
CA LYS A 165 26.02 6.02 0.22
C LYS A 165 24.97 4.91 0.11
N GLY A 166 24.05 5.01 -0.84
CA GLY A 166 22.86 4.15 -0.97
C GLY A 166 21.68 4.61 -0.13
N ALA A 167 20.55 3.92 -0.27
CA ALA A 167 19.29 4.25 0.41
C ALA A 167 19.26 3.76 1.87
N ASP A 168 18.69 4.58 2.76
CA ASP A 168 18.45 4.22 4.16
C ASP A 168 17.29 3.25 4.33
N LEU A 169 16.32 3.29 3.39
CA LEU A 169 15.13 2.45 3.36
C LEU A 169 14.80 2.04 1.94
N GLY A 170 14.63 0.75 1.67
CA GLY A 170 14.09 0.21 0.43
C GLY A 170 12.71 -0.39 0.67
N ILE A 171 11.72 -0.09 -0.19
CA ILE A 171 10.40 -0.74 -0.14
C ILE A 171 10.08 -1.33 -1.50
N GLU A 172 9.99 -2.64 -1.55
CA GLU A 172 9.72 -3.42 -2.76
C GLU A 172 8.22 -3.65 -2.90
N THR A 173 7.58 -3.06 -3.91
CA THR A 173 6.15 -3.19 -4.18
C THR A 173 5.82 -3.72 -5.57
N ALA A 174 6.83 -4.01 -6.39
CA ALA A 174 6.64 -4.53 -7.74
C ALA A 174 6.48 -6.06 -7.79
N GLY A 175 6.88 -6.78 -6.74
CA GLY A 175 6.87 -8.24 -6.71
C GLY A 175 7.86 -8.86 -7.71
N SER A 176 8.98 -8.19 -7.99
CA SER A 176 9.95 -8.60 -9.00
C SER A 176 11.32 -8.90 -8.38
N GLN A 177 11.88 -10.04 -8.75
CA GLN A 177 13.25 -10.42 -8.38
C GLN A 177 14.29 -9.36 -8.82
N ILE A 178 14.06 -8.70 -9.97
CA ILE A 178 14.95 -7.67 -10.49
C ILE A 178 15.00 -6.49 -9.53
N THR A 179 13.85 -5.93 -9.19
CA THR A 179 13.74 -4.76 -8.30
C THR A 179 14.18 -5.08 -6.89
N ALA A 180 13.87 -6.27 -6.38
CA ALA A 180 14.37 -6.76 -5.08
C ALA A 180 15.89 -6.81 -5.03
N SER A 181 16.53 -7.36 -6.09
CA SER A 181 17.99 -7.42 -6.21
C SER A 181 18.61 -6.02 -6.34
N GLN A 182 17.99 -5.13 -7.11
CA GLN A 182 18.44 -3.74 -7.26
C GLN A 182 18.40 -2.98 -5.93
N LEU A 183 17.37 -3.17 -5.10
CA LEU A 183 17.30 -2.58 -3.76
C LEU A 183 18.44 -3.06 -2.87
N ILE A 184 18.76 -4.38 -2.86
CA ILE A 184 19.87 -4.93 -2.10
C ILE A 184 21.20 -4.31 -2.56
N GLN A 185 21.39 -4.16 -3.87
CA GLN A 185 22.60 -3.55 -4.45
C GLN A 185 22.72 -2.07 -4.11
N ALA A 186 21.61 -1.32 -4.16
CA ALA A 186 21.57 0.13 -3.93
C ALA A 186 21.45 0.51 -2.45
N ALA A 187 21.22 -0.44 -1.57
CA ALA A 187 21.04 -0.22 -0.13
C ALA A 187 22.33 0.28 0.53
N LYS A 188 22.19 1.19 1.47
CA LYS A 188 23.24 1.60 2.40
C LYS A 188 23.51 0.47 3.41
N LYS A 189 24.72 0.35 3.93
CA LYS A 189 25.06 -0.61 4.99
C LYS A 189 24.20 -0.36 6.23
N GLY A 190 23.68 -1.43 6.85
CA GLY A 190 22.81 -1.38 8.02
C GLY A 190 21.37 -0.94 7.75
N SER A 191 21.00 -0.72 6.48
CA SER A 191 19.66 -0.25 6.12
C SER A 191 18.60 -1.34 6.15
N THR A 192 17.34 -0.94 6.00
CA THR A 192 16.18 -1.85 5.99
C THR A 192 15.59 -1.96 4.58
N ILE A 193 15.24 -3.18 4.17
CA ILE A 193 14.43 -3.45 2.98
C ILE A 193 13.15 -4.13 3.41
N VAL A 194 12.01 -3.58 2.95
CA VAL A 194 10.68 -4.10 3.21
C VAL A 194 10.09 -4.69 1.94
N PHE A 195 9.73 -5.97 1.97
CA PHE A 195 9.07 -6.66 0.87
C PHE A 195 7.55 -6.61 1.05
N VAL A 196 6.86 -6.07 0.06
CA VAL A 196 5.40 -5.93 0.02
C VAL A 196 4.81 -6.63 -1.20
N GLY A 197 5.49 -6.54 -2.35
CA GLY A 197 5.05 -7.12 -3.61
C GLY A 197 5.15 -8.65 -3.60
N TYR A 198 4.09 -9.33 -4.08
CA TYR A 198 4.12 -10.77 -4.30
C TYR A 198 4.74 -11.11 -5.65
N SER A 199 5.70 -12.04 -5.65
CA SER A 199 6.17 -12.67 -6.88
C SER A 199 5.09 -13.56 -7.47
N ALA A 200 4.93 -13.56 -8.79
CA ALA A 200 3.97 -14.42 -9.47
C ALA A 200 4.27 -15.93 -9.29
N SER A 201 5.54 -16.28 -9.08
CA SER A 201 5.97 -17.66 -8.79
C SER A 201 5.90 -18.02 -7.30
N GLY A 202 5.71 -17.04 -6.41
CA GLY A 202 5.88 -17.21 -4.96
C GLY A 202 7.33 -17.24 -4.49
N GLU A 203 8.30 -17.22 -5.41
CA GLU A 203 9.73 -17.34 -5.12
C GLU A 203 10.54 -16.19 -5.73
N MET A 204 11.66 -15.84 -5.08
CA MET A 204 12.67 -14.89 -5.58
C MET A 204 14.07 -15.37 -5.22
N THR A 205 15.01 -15.29 -6.17
CA THR A 205 16.43 -15.46 -5.92
C THR A 205 17.06 -14.11 -5.60
N LEU A 206 17.71 -13.97 -4.46
CA LEU A 206 18.28 -12.72 -3.98
C LEU A 206 19.79 -12.84 -3.76
N PRO A 207 20.58 -11.76 -3.95
CA PRO A 207 22.03 -11.74 -3.69
C PRO A 207 22.31 -11.66 -2.18
N ILE A 208 22.02 -12.72 -1.44
CA ILE A 208 22.11 -12.76 0.03
C ILE A 208 23.54 -12.51 0.53
N GLY A 209 24.59 -12.97 -0.19
CA GLY A 209 25.98 -12.66 0.18
C GLY A 209 26.21 -11.15 0.29
N MET A 210 25.70 -10.37 -0.66
CA MET A 210 25.80 -8.91 -0.61
C MET A 210 24.98 -8.31 0.55
N ALA A 211 23.84 -8.90 0.88
CA ALA A 211 23.04 -8.47 2.02
C ALA A 211 23.76 -8.70 3.35
N LEU A 212 24.47 -9.82 3.49
CA LEU A 212 25.33 -10.13 4.65
C LEU A 212 26.48 -9.12 4.78
N ASP A 213 27.19 -8.82 3.67
CA ASP A 213 28.30 -7.84 3.66
C ASP A 213 27.86 -6.42 4.06
N LYS A 214 26.55 -6.15 3.99
CA LYS A 214 25.95 -4.86 4.33
C LYS A 214 25.17 -4.88 5.64
N GLU A 215 25.03 -6.02 6.32
CA GLU A 215 24.15 -6.18 7.51
C GLU A 215 22.74 -5.64 7.26
N LEU A 216 22.11 -5.99 6.13
CA LEU A 216 20.78 -5.49 5.80
C LEU A 216 19.69 -6.15 6.65
N ASN A 217 18.72 -5.34 7.06
CA ASN A 217 17.53 -5.82 7.73
C ASN A 217 16.44 -6.09 6.70
N PHE A 218 15.94 -7.32 6.64
CA PHE A 218 14.81 -7.69 5.81
C PHE A 218 13.53 -7.74 6.64
N LYS A 219 12.51 -7.09 6.15
CA LYS A 219 11.15 -7.13 6.71
C LYS A 219 10.14 -7.43 5.62
N THR A 220 9.01 -7.97 6.03
CA THR A 220 7.93 -8.31 5.12
C THR A 220 6.63 -7.68 5.57
N VAL A 221 5.72 -7.47 4.65
CA VAL A 221 4.38 -6.99 4.91
C VAL A 221 3.38 -8.04 4.47
N PHE A 222 2.50 -8.44 5.37
CA PHE A 222 1.30 -9.19 5.05
C PHE A 222 0.09 -8.36 5.47
N ARG A 223 -0.64 -7.82 4.47
CA ARG A 223 -1.77 -6.92 4.71
C ARG A 223 -1.35 -5.71 5.57
N TYR A 224 -2.04 -5.46 6.68
CA TYR A 224 -1.78 -4.38 7.64
C TYR A 224 -2.48 -4.70 8.97
N ARG A 225 -2.20 -3.89 9.99
CA ARG A 225 -2.88 -3.93 11.29
C ARG A 225 -2.83 -2.58 11.97
N ASN A 226 -3.88 -2.23 12.72
CA ASN A 226 -3.95 -1.01 13.54
C ASN A 226 -3.71 0.30 12.75
N ILE A 227 -4.10 0.35 11.48
CA ILE A 227 -3.78 1.48 10.57
C ILE A 227 -5.01 2.35 10.26
N TYR A 228 -6.22 1.80 10.19
CA TYR A 228 -7.39 2.52 9.68
C TYR A 228 -7.65 3.87 10.35
N PRO A 229 -7.66 3.99 11.69
CA PRO A 229 -7.87 5.29 12.34
C PRO A 229 -6.83 6.33 11.93
N MET A 230 -5.55 5.93 11.89
CA MET A 230 -4.45 6.81 11.51
C MET A 230 -4.52 7.20 10.02
N ALA A 231 -4.90 6.27 9.15
CA ALA A 231 -5.06 6.54 7.72
C ALA A 231 -6.21 7.51 7.44
N ILE A 232 -7.36 7.33 8.11
CA ILE A 232 -8.51 8.23 8.04
C ILE A 232 -8.11 9.63 8.53
N GLU A 233 -7.42 9.73 9.66
CA GLU A 233 -6.92 11.00 10.18
C GLU A 233 -5.93 11.68 9.21
N ALA A 234 -5.01 10.93 8.62
CA ALA A 234 -4.04 11.48 7.66
C ALA A 234 -4.71 12.02 6.40
N VAL A 235 -5.79 11.38 5.93
CA VAL A 235 -6.56 11.83 4.77
C VAL A 235 -7.46 13.02 5.15
N SER A 236 -8.20 12.93 6.24
CA SER A 236 -9.14 13.97 6.68
C SER A 236 -8.45 15.28 7.06
N SER A 237 -7.25 15.20 7.63
CA SER A 237 -6.42 16.38 7.94
C SER A 237 -5.73 16.99 6.70
N GLY A 238 -5.84 16.36 5.53
CA GLY A 238 -5.19 16.80 4.30
C GLY A 238 -3.69 16.50 4.22
N ARG A 239 -3.12 15.75 5.15
CA ARG A 239 -1.71 15.29 5.10
C ARG A 239 -1.47 14.33 3.96
N ILE A 240 -2.47 13.53 3.61
CA ILE A 240 -2.46 12.60 2.47
C ILE A 240 -3.63 12.92 1.56
N ASN A 241 -3.36 13.28 0.32
CA ASN A 241 -4.37 13.44 -0.72
C ASN A 241 -4.48 12.14 -1.53
N ILE A 242 -5.18 11.15 -0.95
CA ILE A 242 -5.25 9.79 -1.52
C ILE A 242 -6.02 9.74 -2.84
N LYS A 243 -7.02 10.62 -3.06
CA LYS A 243 -7.83 10.63 -4.29
C LYS A 243 -7.02 10.81 -5.57
N ASN A 244 -5.85 11.43 -5.49
CA ASN A 244 -5.00 11.70 -6.65
C ASN A 244 -4.34 10.43 -7.23
N ILE A 245 -4.42 9.26 -6.56
CA ILE A 245 -3.97 7.98 -7.16
C ILE A 245 -5.00 7.40 -8.14
N VAL A 246 -6.27 7.84 -8.07
CA VAL A 246 -7.35 7.32 -8.92
C VAL A 246 -7.18 7.87 -10.33
N THR A 247 -7.20 6.97 -11.31
CA THR A 247 -7.11 7.30 -12.72
C THR A 247 -8.40 7.04 -13.46
N ASP A 248 -9.21 6.07 -13.00
CA ASP A 248 -10.37 5.59 -13.73
C ASP A 248 -11.54 5.29 -12.80
N TYR A 249 -12.75 5.50 -13.31
CA TYR A 249 -14.01 5.24 -12.62
C TYR A 249 -14.88 4.33 -13.48
N PHE A 250 -15.53 3.39 -12.82
CA PHE A 250 -16.42 2.42 -13.46
C PHE A 250 -17.69 2.27 -12.64
N GLU A 251 -18.80 1.90 -13.27
CA GLU A 251 -20.03 1.52 -12.60
C GLU A 251 -20.04 0.01 -12.29
N LEU A 252 -20.82 -0.42 -11.29
CA LEU A 252 -20.89 -1.83 -10.90
C LEU A 252 -21.40 -2.73 -12.05
N ASP A 253 -22.35 -2.24 -12.81
CA ASP A 253 -22.93 -2.98 -13.95
C ASP A 253 -21.89 -3.26 -15.06
N ASP A 254 -20.81 -2.48 -15.11
CA ASP A 254 -19.71 -2.63 -16.06
C ASP A 254 -18.46 -3.31 -15.45
N ILE A 255 -18.65 -4.07 -14.37
CA ILE A 255 -17.55 -4.67 -13.58
C ILE A 255 -16.60 -5.54 -14.43
N LYS A 256 -17.15 -6.25 -15.43
CA LYS A 256 -16.33 -7.09 -16.31
C LYS A 256 -15.35 -6.24 -17.11
N ASN A 257 -15.81 -5.16 -17.74
CA ASN A 257 -14.95 -4.24 -18.48
C ASN A 257 -13.95 -3.54 -17.55
N ALA A 258 -14.36 -3.17 -16.34
CA ALA A 258 -13.48 -2.59 -15.33
C ALA A 258 -12.30 -3.51 -14.99
N LEU A 259 -12.57 -4.79 -14.73
CA LEU A 259 -11.54 -5.78 -14.42
C LEU A 259 -10.63 -6.06 -15.63
N ASP A 260 -11.23 -6.27 -16.82
CA ASP A 260 -10.48 -6.49 -18.07
C ASP A 260 -9.57 -5.28 -18.39
N SER A 261 -10.07 -4.05 -18.20
CA SER A 261 -9.30 -2.81 -18.41
C SER A 261 -8.13 -2.70 -17.42
N CYS A 262 -8.34 -2.96 -16.14
CA CYS A 262 -7.27 -2.94 -15.14
C CYS A 262 -6.16 -3.97 -15.41
N VAL A 263 -6.51 -5.11 -16.02
CA VAL A 263 -5.53 -6.15 -16.39
C VAL A 263 -4.80 -5.80 -17.69
N ASN A 264 -5.53 -5.34 -18.72
CA ASN A 264 -4.98 -5.16 -20.06
C ASN A 264 -4.33 -3.79 -20.28
N ASN A 265 -4.78 -2.75 -19.55
CA ASN A 265 -4.33 -1.36 -19.70
C ASN A 265 -3.46 -0.90 -18.51
N LYS A 266 -2.61 -1.77 -17.99
CA LYS A 266 -1.73 -1.49 -16.82
C LYS A 266 -0.82 -0.27 -17.00
N ALA A 267 -0.54 0.13 -18.25
CA ALA A 267 0.25 1.32 -18.56
C ALA A 267 -0.51 2.61 -18.25
N GLU A 268 -1.83 2.58 -18.40
CA GLU A 268 -2.71 3.74 -18.32
C GLU A 268 -3.40 3.83 -16.95
N ILE A 269 -3.90 2.68 -16.46
CA ILE A 269 -4.68 2.58 -15.23
C ILE A 269 -3.77 2.28 -14.04
N VAL A 270 -3.70 3.21 -13.10
CA VAL A 270 -3.01 3.02 -11.82
C VAL A 270 -3.97 2.49 -10.76
N LYS A 271 -5.13 3.14 -10.63
CA LYS A 271 -6.20 2.74 -9.72
C LYS A 271 -7.56 3.04 -10.33
N GLY A 272 -8.29 1.98 -10.63
CA GLY A 272 -9.73 2.05 -10.93
C GLY A 272 -10.57 2.01 -9.65
N VAL A 273 -11.67 2.75 -9.64
CA VAL A 273 -12.68 2.77 -8.57
C VAL A 273 -14.02 2.38 -9.16
N ILE A 274 -14.73 1.46 -8.48
CA ILE A 274 -16.09 1.06 -8.84
C ILE A 274 -17.07 1.89 -8.02
N LYS A 275 -17.99 2.56 -8.69
CA LYS A 275 -19.15 3.17 -8.07
C LYS A 275 -20.27 2.15 -8.01
N VAL A 276 -20.78 1.87 -6.81
CA VAL A 276 -21.82 0.85 -6.59
C VAL A 276 -23.21 1.46 -6.60
N CYS A 277 -23.37 2.67 -6.06
CA CYS A 277 -24.65 3.39 -5.98
C CYS A 277 -24.45 4.91 -5.88
#